data_f186d5ab167d327f2a9505d7807ed985
#
_entry.id   f186d5ab167d327f2a9505d7807ed985
#
_cell.length_a   1.000
_cell.length_b   1.000
_cell.length_c   1.000
_cell.angle_alpha   90.00
_cell.angle_beta   90.00
_cell.angle_gamma   90.00
#
_symmetry.space_group_name_H-M   'P 1'
#
loop_
_entity.id
_entity.type
_entity.pdbx_description
1 polymer ?
#
loop_
_entity_poly.entity_id
_entity_poly.type
_entity_poly.pdbx_seq_one_letter_code
_entity_poly.pdbx_strand_id
1 'polypeptide(L)'
;MCIRDRYNKELRPSLKDELGIKNIMAVPKLTKVVINMGVGEAANDKKHLESALDHLTLIAGQKPIVTKARQSVASFKIREGWPLGCKVTLRGSKMYDFVERLINIAIPRERDFRGLNPKSFDQQGNYSFGIKEQIIFPEINYDNIDNIRGMDICINTSAQTKEHAKALLKALNFPFK
;
A
#
# COMPACT_ATOMS: atom_id res chain seq x y z
N MET A 1 2.41 -19.29 -10.74
CA MET A 1 2.95 -18.19 -11.61
C MET A 1 2.86 -16.90 -10.80
N CYS A 2 3.95 -16.16 -10.67
CA CYS A 2 3.97 -14.92 -9.88
C CYS A 2 3.07 -13.87 -10.56
N ILE A 3 2.42 -13.01 -9.77
CA ILE A 3 1.47 -12.00 -10.27
C ILE A 3 2.08 -11.08 -11.34
N ARG A 4 3.39 -10.81 -11.29
CA ARG A 4 4.12 -10.05 -12.30
C ARG A 4 4.15 -10.78 -13.66
N ASP A 5 4.41 -12.09 -13.65
CA ASP A 5 4.47 -12.87 -14.87
C ASP A 5 3.08 -13.06 -15.47
N ARG A 6 2.07 -13.25 -14.61
CA ARG A 6 0.66 -13.26 -15.01
C ARG A 6 0.26 -11.93 -15.66
N TYR A 7 0.66 -10.80 -15.05
CA TYR A 7 0.41 -9.48 -15.64
C TYR A 7 1.02 -9.37 -17.04
N ASN A 8 2.29 -9.74 -17.20
CA ASN A 8 2.98 -9.58 -18.47
C ASN A 8 2.46 -10.50 -19.58
N LYS A 9 2.13 -11.76 -19.25
CA LYS A 9 1.77 -12.80 -20.23
C LYS A 9 0.27 -12.80 -20.57
N GLU A 10 -0.59 -12.58 -19.58
CA GLU A 10 -2.04 -12.79 -19.70
C GLU A 10 -2.82 -11.46 -19.59
N LEU A 11 -2.60 -10.70 -18.50
CA LEU A 11 -3.46 -9.57 -18.20
C LEU A 11 -3.21 -8.37 -19.13
N ARG A 12 -1.97 -8.15 -19.53
CA ARG A 12 -1.61 -7.02 -20.38
C ARG A 12 -2.23 -7.10 -21.79
N PRO A 13 -2.21 -8.24 -22.49
CA PRO A 13 -2.98 -8.39 -23.75
C PRO A 13 -4.48 -8.27 -23.53
N SER A 14 -5.05 -8.91 -22.52
CA SER A 14 -6.47 -8.83 -22.21
C SER A 14 -6.94 -7.41 -21.93
N LEU A 15 -6.21 -6.65 -21.12
CA LEU A 15 -6.51 -5.24 -20.82
C LEU A 15 -6.36 -4.34 -22.05
N LYS A 16 -5.45 -4.65 -22.97
CA LYS A 16 -5.33 -3.94 -24.23
C LYS A 16 -6.62 -4.03 -25.05
N ASP A 17 -7.18 -5.23 -25.16
CA ASP A 17 -8.40 -5.50 -25.92
C ASP A 17 -9.64 -4.92 -25.20
N GLU A 18 -9.75 -5.10 -23.90
CA GLU A 18 -10.85 -4.57 -23.07
C GLU A 18 -10.92 -3.04 -23.11
N LEU A 19 -9.78 -2.38 -23.04
CA LEU A 19 -9.70 -0.91 -23.01
C LEU A 19 -9.58 -0.27 -24.40
N GLY A 20 -9.51 -1.06 -25.47
CA GLY A 20 -9.38 -0.57 -26.85
C GLY A 20 -8.06 0.18 -27.12
N ILE A 21 -7.01 -0.13 -26.39
CA ILE A 21 -5.71 0.56 -26.49
C ILE A 21 -4.91 0.00 -27.67
N LYS A 22 -4.56 0.86 -28.61
CA LYS A 22 -3.79 0.45 -29.80
C LYS A 22 -2.36 0.00 -29.47
N ASN A 23 -1.68 0.73 -28.57
CA ASN A 23 -0.30 0.47 -28.23
C ASN A 23 -0.21 -0.34 -26.92
N ILE A 24 0.38 -1.53 -26.96
CA ILE A 24 0.58 -2.38 -25.79
C ILE A 24 1.42 -1.72 -24.69
N MET A 25 2.28 -0.77 -25.03
CA MET A 25 3.08 -0.04 -24.04
C MET A 25 2.29 1.02 -23.29
N ALA A 26 1.12 1.43 -23.81
CA ALA A 26 0.21 2.37 -23.17
C ALA A 26 -0.77 1.67 -22.19
N VAL A 27 -0.77 0.33 -22.15
CA VAL A 27 -1.61 -0.44 -21.21
C VAL A 27 -1.24 -0.08 -19.77
N PRO A 28 -2.23 0.21 -18.90
CA PRO A 28 -2.00 0.56 -17.51
C PRO A 28 -1.18 -0.51 -16.77
N LYS A 29 -0.22 -0.06 -15.97
CA LYS A 29 0.62 -0.93 -15.11
C LYS A 29 0.79 -0.33 -13.72
N LEU A 30 1.14 -1.15 -12.74
CA LEU A 30 1.58 -0.65 -11.44
C LEU A 30 2.94 0.03 -11.58
N THR A 31 3.09 1.21 -10.98
CA THR A 31 4.34 1.99 -11.00
C THR A 31 5.07 1.93 -9.68
N LYS A 32 4.35 2.07 -8.58
CA LYS A 32 4.87 1.97 -7.21
C LYS A 32 3.71 1.69 -6.24
N VAL A 33 4.06 1.14 -5.09
CA VAL A 33 3.20 1.07 -3.92
C VAL A 33 3.88 1.80 -2.78
N VAL A 34 3.17 2.71 -2.14
CA VAL A 34 3.65 3.45 -0.98
C VAL A 34 2.85 2.98 0.23
N ILE A 35 3.55 2.55 1.26
CA ILE A 35 2.97 2.19 2.54
C ILE A 35 3.42 3.24 3.54
N ASN A 36 2.48 3.84 4.26
CA ASN A 36 2.73 4.82 5.29
C ASN A 36 2.13 4.36 6.61
N MET A 37 2.88 4.50 7.68
CA MET A 37 2.44 4.23 9.04
C MET A 37 2.67 5.47 9.89
N GLY A 38 1.56 6.08 10.33
CA GLY A 38 1.59 7.22 11.24
C GLY A 38 1.73 6.73 12.68
N VAL A 39 2.70 7.26 13.41
CA VAL A 39 2.98 6.94 14.82
C VAL A 39 3.00 8.24 15.63
N GLY A 40 1.81 8.74 15.97
CA GLY A 40 1.68 9.99 16.75
C GLY A 40 2.32 9.89 18.13
N GLU A 41 2.33 8.71 18.74
CA GLU A 41 2.94 8.42 20.03
C GLU A 41 4.47 8.56 20.02
N ALA A 42 5.09 8.50 18.87
CA ALA A 42 6.54 8.68 18.69
C ALA A 42 7.04 10.08 19.11
N ALA A 43 6.14 11.05 19.21
CA ALA A 43 6.46 12.38 19.75
C ALA A 43 6.85 12.32 21.24
N ASN A 44 6.28 11.37 21.98
CA ASN A 44 6.53 11.18 23.42
C ASN A 44 7.58 10.09 23.67
N ASP A 45 7.52 8.99 22.95
CA ASP A 45 8.46 7.86 23.11
C ASP A 45 8.93 7.33 21.73
N LYS A 46 10.23 7.39 21.52
CA LYS A 46 10.87 6.93 20.28
C LYS A 46 10.78 5.41 20.07
N LYS A 47 10.60 4.62 21.14
CA LYS A 47 10.47 3.16 21.06
C LYS A 47 9.31 2.73 20.17
N HIS A 48 8.19 3.47 20.24
CA HIS A 48 7.03 3.19 19.37
C HIS A 48 7.36 3.33 17.88
N LEU A 49 8.24 4.26 17.52
CA LEU A 49 8.70 4.43 16.16
C LEU A 49 9.63 3.30 15.72
N GLU A 50 10.55 2.88 16.58
CA GLU A 50 11.47 1.76 16.30
C GLU A 50 10.69 0.47 16.04
N SER A 51 9.72 0.15 16.90
CA SER A 51 8.81 -0.98 16.69
C SER A 51 8.04 -0.88 15.37
N ALA A 52 7.53 0.30 15.03
CA ALA A 52 6.83 0.52 13.75
C ALA A 52 7.75 0.36 12.53
N LEU A 53 9.01 0.79 12.64
CA LEU A 53 10.02 0.59 11.58
C LEU A 53 10.35 -0.89 11.38
N ASP A 54 10.48 -1.66 12.46
CA ASP A 54 10.73 -3.09 12.40
C ASP A 54 9.56 -3.83 11.76
N HIS A 55 8.33 -3.56 12.20
CA HIS A 55 7.13 -4.13 11.60
C HIS A 55 7.02 -3.81 10.11
N LEU A 56 7.21 -2.54 9.74
CA LEU A 56 7.12 -2.15 8.33
C LEU A 56 8.28 -2.73 7.49
N THR A 57 9.45 -2.96 8.09
CA THR A 57 10.57 -3.64 7.43
C THR A 57 10.24 -5.09 7.12
N LEU A 58 9.62 -5.80 8.06
CA LEU A 58 9.17 -7.19 7.86
C LEU A 58 8.11 -7.28 6.76
N ILE A 59 7.08 -6.43 6.80
CA ILE A 59 6.00 -6.41 5.83
C ILE A 59 6.51 -6.09 4.42
N ALA A 60 7.35 -5.06 4.29
CA ALA A 60 7.80 -4.55 3.00
C ALA A 60 9.00 -5.29 2.40
N GLY A 61 9.78 -5.99 3.24
CA GLY A 61 11.06 -6.57 2.84
C GLY A 61 12.09 -5.52 2.41
N GLN A 62 11.92 -4.27 2.88
CA GLN A 62 12.77 -3.13 2.59
C GLN A 62 12.75 -2.14 3.76
N LYS A 63 13.91 -1.58 4.10
CA LYS A 63 14.03 -0.60 5.20
C LYS A 63 13.21 0.66 4.92
N PRO A 64 12.27 1.03 5.81
CA PRO A 64 11.47 2.24 5.69
C PRO A 64 12.27 3.51 5.96
N ILE A 65 11.72 4.64 5.53
CA ILE A 65 12.24 5.96 5.83
C ILE A 65 11.40 6.58 6.94
N VAL A 66 12.03 7.15 7.95
CA VAL A 66 11.37 7.93 9.01
C VAL A 66 10.79 9.21 8.41
N THR A 67 9.52 9.48 8.68
CA THR A 67 8.86 10.73 8.30
C THR A 67 8.88 11.69 9.48
N LYS A 68 9.30 12.94 9.20
CA LYS A 68 9.46 14.00 10.21
C LYS A 68 8.38 15.06 10.05
N ALA A 69 8.05 15.73 11.16
CA ALA A 69 7.17 16.88 11.16
C ALA A 69 7.73 18.01 10.30
N ARG A 70 6.89 18.62 9.47
CA ARG A 70 7.26 19.76 8.61
C ARG A 70 7.11 21.10 9.32
N GLN A 71 6.21 21.18 10.29
CA GLN A 71 5.89 22.39 11.03
C GLN A 71 5.67 22.04 12.51
N SER A 72 5.97 23.02 13.38
CA SER A 72 5.67 22.93 14.79
C SER A 72 4.20 23.23 15.04
N VAL A 73 3.50 22.36 15.78
CA VAL A 73 2.09 22.51 16.13
C VAL A 73 1.94 22.38 17.65
N ALA A 74 1.62 23.48 18.31
CA ALA A 74 1.55 23.55 19.77
C ALA A 74 0.45 22.67 20.36
N SER A 75 -0.73 22.58 19.69
CA SER A 75 -1.86 21.74 20.13
C SER A 75 -1.52 20.26 20.20
N PHE A 76 -0.64 19.78 19.34
CA PHE A 76 -0.16 18.38 19.33
C PHE A 76 1.18 18.21 20.04
N LYS A 77 1.73 19.25 20.64
CA LYS A 77 3.04 19.24 21.31
C LYS A 77 4.18 18.73 20.41
N ILE A 78 4.14 19.06 19.12
CA ILE A 78 5.08 18.59 18.10
C ILE A 78 5.95 19.76 17.67
N ARG A 79 7.25 19.52 17.50
CA ARG A 79 8.22 20.45 16.92
C ARG A 79 8.64 20.00 15.53
N GLU A 80 9.03 20.96 14.69
CA GLU A 80 9.60 20.69 13.38
C GLU A 80 10.81 19.74 13.50
N GLY A 81 10.91 18.79 12.56
CA GLY A 81 11.97 17.80 12.53
C GLY A 81 11.74 16.58 13.43
N TRP A 82 10.70 16.57 14.27
CA TRP A 82 10.42 15.41 15.11
C TRP A 82 9.92 14.21 14.28
N PRO A 83 10.37 13.00 14.60
CA PRO A 83 9.92 11.79 13.92
C PRO A 83 8.49 11.45 14.33
N LEU A 84 7.59 11.30 13.35
CA LEU A 84 6.17 11.05 13.59
C LEU A 84 5.63 9.81 12.90
N GLY A 85 6.43 9.14 12.11
CA GLY A 85 5.99 7.95 11.39
C GLY A 85 7.06 7.39 10.48
N CYS A 86 6.67 6.41 9.70
CA CYS A 86 7.55 5.76 8.72
C CYS A 86 6.80 5.48 7.42
N LYS A 87 7.54 5.48 6.33
CA LYS A 87 7.01 5.11 5.01
C LYS A 87 8.00 4.28 4.22
N VAL A 88 7.47 3.46 3.34
CA VAL A 88 8.26 2.71 2.37
C VAL A 88 7.65 2.85 0.98
N THR A 89 8.49 2.91 -0.04
CA THR A 89 8.07 2.91 -1.44
C THR A 89 8.61 1.67 -2.12
N LEU A 90 7.70 0.81 -2.57
CA LEU A 90 8.02 -0.43 -3.27
C LEU A 90 7.89 -0.25 -4.78
N ARG A 91 8.83 -0.83 -5.52
CA ARG A 91 8.85 -0.82 -6.99
C ARG A 91 9.33 -2.18 -7.52
N GLY A 92 9.11 -2.44 -8.81
CA GLY A 92 9.58 -3.64 -9.48
C GLY A 92 9.05 -4.94 -8.86
N SER A 93 9.90 -5.95 -8.67
CA SER A 93 9.49 -7.25 -8.14
C SER A 93 8.89 -7.15 -6.74
N LYS A 94 9.56 -6.44 -5.83
CA LYS A 94 9.08 -6.27 -4.44
C LYS A 94 7.67 -5.67 -4.35
N MET A 95 7.32 -4.79 -5.28
CA MET A 95 5.98 -4.23 -5.38
C MET A 95 4.95 -5.31 -5.73
N TYR A 96 5.22 -6.12 -6.73
CA TYR A 96 4.32 -7.19 -7.14
C TYR A 96 4.20 -8.27 -6.07
N ASP A 97 5.30 -8.66 -5.43
CA ASP A 97 5.31 -9.65 -4.34
C ASP A 97 4.47 -9.15 -3.14
N PHE A 98 4.58 -7.85 -2.82
CA PHE A 98 3.75 -7.24 -1.78
C PHE A 98 2.27 -7.24 -2.16
N VAL A 99 1.92 -6.85 -3.40
CA VAL A 99 0.53 -6.82 -3.88
C VAL A 99 -0.07 -8.23 -3.88
N GLU A 100 0.68 -9.26 -4.26
CA GLU A 100 0.23 -10.64 -4.22
C GLU A 100 -0.11 -11.10 -2.80
N ARG A 101 0.76 -10.83 -1.83
CA ARG A 101 0.49 -11.14 -0.42
C ARG A 101 -0.68 -10.33 0.15
N LEU A 102 -0.77 -9.07 -0.23
CA LEU A 102 -1.86 -8.19 0.18
C LEU A 102 -3.22 -8.73 -0.24
N ILE A 103 -3.37 -9.13 -1.52
CA ILE A 103 -4.65 -9.62 -2.05
C ILE A 103 -5.00 -11.01 -1.53
N ASN A 104 -4.03 -11.94 -1.54
CA ASN A 104 -4.28 -13.34 -1.28
C ASN A 104 -4.29 -13.69 0.21
N ILE A 105 -3.56 -12.94 1.04
CA ILE A 105 -3.35 -13.27 2.45
C ILE A 105 -3.87 -12.18 3.38
N ALA A 106 -3.42 -10.94 3.21
CA ALA A 106 -3.68 -9.88 4.17
C ALA A 106 -5.15 -9.42 4.16
N ILE A 107 -5.68 -9.07 3.00
CA ILE A 107 -7.07 -8.59 2.87
C ILE A 107 -8.09 -9.62 3.37
N PRO A 108 -8.02 -10.92 3.03
CA PRO A 108 -8.96 -11.91 3.56
C PRO A 108 -8.89 -12.09 5.10
N ARG A 109 -7.80 -11.71 5.73
CA ARG A 109 -7.61 -11.78 7.19
C ARG A 109 -8.11 -10.55 7.93
N GLU A 110 -8.49 -9.48 7.22
CA GLU A 110 -9.03 -8.28 7.85
C GLU A 110 -10.41 -8.57 8.45
N ARG A 111 -10.61 -8.12 9.70
CA ARG A 111 -11.91 -8.25 10.37
C ARG A 111 -12.94 -7.38 9.68
N ASP A 112 -14.17 -7.91 9.54
CA ASP A 112 -15.31 -7.21 8.94
C ASP A 112 -15.05 -6.68 7.53
N PHE A 113 -14.17 -7.33 6.77
CA PHE A 113 -13.90 -6.94 5.40
C PHE A 113 -15.16 -7.09 4.52
N ARG A 114 -15.59 -5.96 3.96
CA ARG A 114 -16.79 -5.88 3.10
C ARG A 114 -16.49 -5.49 1.65
N GLY A 115 -15.26 -5.62 1.24
CA GLY A 115 -14.77 -5.19 -0.08
C GLY A 115 -14.15 -3.78 -0.07
N LEU A 116 -13.26 -3.55 -0.99
CA LEU A 116 -12.60 -2.26 -1.19
C LEU A 116 -13.55 -1.25 -1.83
N ASN A 117 -13.49 0.00 -1.40
CA ASN A 117 -14.35 1.06 -1.88
C ASN A 117 -13.93 1.51 -3.30
N PRO A 118 -14.77 1.36 -4.34
CA PRO A 118 -14.43 1.78 -5.68
C PRO A 118 -14.37 3.32 -5.87
N LYS A 119 -14.77 4.10 -4.87
CA LYS A 119 -14.70 5.57 -4.89
C LYS A 119 -13.35 6.13 -4.46
N SER A 120 -12.46 5.30 -3.91
CA SER A 120 -11.13 5.71 -3.41
C SER A 120 -10.06 5.88 -4.50
N PHE A 121 -10.45 5.91 -5.76
CA PHE A 121 -9.58 6.32 -6.87
C PHE A 121 -9.48 7.83 -6.96
N ASP A 122 -8.26 8.33 -7.17
CA ASP A 122 -8.04 9.73 -7.50
C ASP A 122 -8.31 10.02 -8.99
N GLN A 123 -8.17 11.29 -9.41
CA GLN A 123 -8.37 11.69 -10.80
C GLN A 123 -7.29 11.16 -11.74
N GLN A 124 -6.12 10.79 -11.19
CA GLN A 124 -4.96 10.32 -11.94
C GLN A 124 -4.87 8.79 -11.98
N GLY A 125 -5.90 8.07 -11.53
CA GLY A 125 -5.94 6.62 -11.56
C GLY A 125 -5.12 5.94 -10.47
N ASN A 126 -4.78 6.63 -9.38
CA ASN A 126 -4.18 5.99 -8.21
C ASN A 126 -5.26 5.54 -7.24
N TYR A 127 -4.96 4.52 -6.45
CA TYR A 127 -5.89 3.96 -5.48
C TYR A 127 -5.29 3.99 -4.08
N SER A 128 -6.05 4.49 -3.10
CA SER A 128 -5.59 4.59 -1.71
C SER A 128 -6.62 3.99 -0.77
N PHE A 129 -6.16 3.22 0.19
CA PHE A 129 -7.00 2.67 1.25
C PHE A 129 -6.19 2.47 2.53
N GLY A 130 -6.88 2.48 3.67
CA GLY A 130 -6.30 2.25 4.99
C GLY A 130 -6.58 0.83 5.48
N ILE A 131 -5.62 0.27 6.17
CA ILE A 131 -5.73 -0.97 6.94
C ILE A 131 -5.67 -0.59 8.41
N LYS A 132 -6.58 -1.12 9.21
CA LYS A 132 -6.69 -0.77 10.64
C LYS A 132 -5.64 -1.46 11.50
N GLU A 133 -5.25 -2.67 11.14
CA GLU A 133 -4.42 -3.53 11.97
C GLU A 133 -3.27 -4.15 11.16
N GLN A 134 -2.02 -3.94 11.60
CA GLN A 134 -0.84 -4.55 10.94
C GLN A 134 -0.79 -6.08 11.09
N ILE A 135 -1.55 -6.63 12.02
CA ILE A 135 -1.59 -8.08 12.34
C ILE A 135 -2.09 -8.94 11.18
N ILE A 136 -2.79 -8.36 10.22
CA ILE A 136 -3.27 -9.09 9.05
C ILE A 136 -2.13 -9.66 8.19
N PHE A 137 -0.93 -9.09 8.32
CA PHE A 137 0.26 -9.60 7.63
C PHE A 137 0.88 -10.77 8.40
N PRO A 138 1.12 -11.93 7.75
CA PRO A 138 1.64 -13.12 8.40
C PRO A 138 3.08 -12.97 8.91
N GLU A 139 3.81 -11.98 8.42
CA GLU A 139 5.17 -11.68 8.83
C GLU A 139 5.27 -11.08 10.23
N ILE A 140 4.14 -10.59 10.76
CA ILE A 140 4.07 -9.99 12.09
C ILE A 140 3.69 -11.07 13.11
N ASN A 141 4.55 -11.28 14.09
CA ASN A 141 4.25 -12.16 15.20
C ASN A 141 3.47 -11.39 16.28
N TYR A 142 2.31 -11.93 16.65
CA TYR A 142 1.42 -11.32 17.64
C TYR A 142 2.09 -11.08 19.01
N ASP A 143 2.96 -11.99 19.42
CA ASP A 143 3.64 -11.92 20.72
C ASP A 143 4.63 -10.76 20.87
N ASN A 144 5.08 -10.20 19.74
CA ASN A 144 6.06 -9.10 19.70
C ASN A 144 5.42 -7.74 19.45
N ILE A 145 4.09 -7.65 19.47
CA ILE A 145 3.38 -6.40 19.20
C ILE A 145 3.23 -5.60 20.49
N ASP A 146 3.77 -4.39 20.50
CA ASP A 146 3.56 -3.40 21.57
C ASP A 146 2.20 -2.72 21.44
N ASN A 147 1.86 -2.25 20.22
CA ASN A 147 0.61 -1.58 19.90
C ASN A 147 0.07 -2.00 18.53
N ILE A 148 -1.25 -2.09 18.40
CA ILE A 148 -1.93 -2.27 17.11
C ILE A 148 -1.87 -0.94 16.38
N ARG A 149 -1.32 -0.95 15.15
CA ARG A 149 -1.19 0.24 14.31
C ARG A 149 -1.83 0.03 12.96
N GLY A 150 -2.53 1.06 12.50
CA GLY A 150 -3.00 1.13 11.12
C GLY A 150 -1.92 1.58 10.16
N MET A 151 -2.18 1.35 8.88
CA MET A 151 -1.33 1.84 7.81
C MET A 151 -2.15 2.24 6.59
N ASP A 152 -1.64 3.22 5.85
CA ASP A 152 -2.20 3.65 4.58
C ASP A 152 -1.40 3.06 3.43
N ILE A 153 -2.10 2.47 2.48
CA ILE A 153 -1.51 1.88 1.27
C ILE A 153 -1.98 2.67 0.07
N CYS A 154 -1.04 3.27 -0.65
CA CYS A 154 -1.28 3.99 -1.89
C CYS A 154 -0.69 3.20 -3.06
N ILE A 155 -1.55 2.75 -3.97
CA ILE A 155 -1.19 2.04 -5.20
C ILE A 155 -1.18 3.04 -6.34
N ASN A 156 -0.01 3.33 -6.87
CA ASN A 156 0.15 4.22 -8.02
C ASN A 156 0.19 3.42 -9.30
N THR A 157 -0.61 3.85 -10.27
CA THR A 157 -0.68 3.23 -11.60
C THR A 157 -0.21 4.20 -12.68
N SER A 158 -0.02 3.71 -13.88
CA SER A 158 0.23 4.53 -15.08
C SER A 158 -1.05 4.83 -15.86
N ALA A 159 -2.23 4.53 -15.28
CA ALA A 159 -3.50 4.81 -15.90
C ALA A 159 -3.74 6.33 -16.00
N GLN A 160 -4.37 6.76 -17.08
CA GLN A 160 -4.73 8.16 -17.27
C GLN A 160 -6.14 8.48 -16.76
N THR A 161 -6.99 7.45 -16.59
CA THR A 161 -8.37 7.59 -16.12
C THR A 161 -8.68 6.62 -15.00
N LYS A 162 -9.72 6.92 -14.21
CA LYS A 162 -10.20 6.04 -13.13
C LYS A 162 -10.66 4.69 -13.65
N GLU A 163 -11.30 4.67 -14.81
CA GLU A 163 -11.82 3.45 -15.45
C GLU A 163 -10.67 2.49 -15.79
N HIS A 164 -9.61 3.01 -16.39
CA HIS A 164 -8.42 2.23 -16.74
C HIS A 164 -7.72 1.68 -15.49
N ALA A 165 -7.61 2.49 -14.44
CA ALA A 165 -7.05 2.05 -13.16
C ALA A 165 -7.90 0.96 -12.49
N LYS A 166 -9.24 1.13 -12.51
CA LYS A 166 -10.18 0.15 -11.97
C LYS A 166 -10.10 -1.17 -12.71
N ALA A 167 -10.05 -1.13 -14.05
CA ALA A 167 -9.89 -2.34 -14.88
C ALA A 167 -8.59 -3.06 -14.55
N LEU A 168 -7.46 -2.33 -14.42
CA LEU A 168 -6.18 -2.90 -14.00
C LEU A 168 -6.25 -3.60 -12.65
N LEU A 169 -6.77 -2.93 -11.61
CA LEU A 169 -6.84 -3.51 -10.27
C LEU A 169 -7.83 -4.68 -10.21
N LYS A 170 -8.94 -4.62 -10.95
CA LYS A 170 -9.88 -5.74 -11.08
C LYS A 170 -9.23 -6.95 -11.74
N ALA A 171 -8.46 -6.75 -12.81
CA ALA A 171 -7.69 -7.81 -13.46
C ALA A 171 -6.65 -8.46 -12.54
N LEU A 172 -6.08 -7.67 -11.60
CA LEU A 172 -5.20 -8.17 -10.54
C LEU A 172 -5.92 -8.84 -9.37
N ASN A 173 -7.25 -9.03 -9.45
CA ASN A 173 -8.11 -9.65 -8.43
C ASN A 173 -8.26 -8.83 -7.12
N PHE A 174 -8.18 -7.51 -7.17
CA PHE A 174 -8.57 -6.71 -6.02
C PHE A 174 -10.07 -6.87 -5.71
N PRO A 175 -10.45 -7.16 -4.46
CA PRO A 175 -11.83 -7.43 -4.07
C PRO A 175 -12.62 -6.13 -3.87
N PHE A 176 -13.06 -5.52 -4.96
CA PHE A 176 -13.98 -4.38 -4.90
C PHE A 176 -15.40 -4.81 -4.55
N LYS A 177 -16.12 -3.89 -3.89
CA LYS A 177 -17.58 -3.99 -3.68
C LYS A 177 -18.32 -3.92 -4.99
#